data_45dfeeb5a39dfe2a368c43d144b33c17
#
_entry.id   45dfeeb5a39dfe2a368c43d144b33c17
#
_cell.length_a   1.000
_cell.length_b   1.000
_cell.length_c   1.000
_cell.angle_alpha   90.00
_cell.angle_beta   90.00
_cell.angle_gamma   90.00
#
_symmetry.space_group_name_H-M   'P 1'
#
loop_
_entity.id
_entity.type
_entity.pdbx_description
1 polymer ?
#
loop_
_entity_poly.entity_id
_entity_poly.type
_entity_poly.pdbx_seq_one_letter_code
_entity_poly.pdbx_strand_id
1 'polypeptide(L)'
;MIYIQGNIHGGEVEGKEASLIIMRDILFGDKQHLLDDQILVFVPIYNADGNDNMSSDARPSQELSPLMAGERQAHGYDLNRDGMAVETAETRALYLNVIQRWDPALLVDLHTTNGTWHGYSLTYAPSYHTAGDGATSAYTADVMLPAIAQSVKEKFNLNFGWYGGFDYRDWPPKELRTYHHAPRYLTNSMGLRNRMAILAETFAHDRFYKRVHAANVFVEEILEYTNIHGREMQRINA
;
A
#
# COMPACT_ATOMS: atom_id res chain seq x y z
N MET A 1 -16.55 -1.83 1.44
CA MET A 1 -15.72 -0.64 1.70
C MET A 1 -14.26 -0.98 1.43
N ILE A 2 -13.55 -0.05 0.82
CA ILE A 2 -12.12 -0.12 0.53
C ILE A 2 -11.42 1.01 1.30
N TYR A 3 -10.40 0.67 2.06
CA TYR A 3 -9.58 1.62 2.82
C TYR A 3 -8.20 1.72 2.18
N ILE A 4 -7.77 2.95 1.88
CA ILE A 4 -6.49 3.24 1.23
C ILE A 4 -5.74 4.26 2.07
N GLN A 5 -4.52 3.91 2.47
CA GLN A 5 -3.64 4.82 3.19
C GLN A 5 -2.31 4.99 2.48
N GLY A 6 -1.69 6.13 2.69
CA GLY A 6 -0.32 6.40 2.30
C GLY A 6 0.45 7.09 3.41
N ASN A 7 1.76 7.23 3.22
CA ASN A 7 2.61 8.03 4.07
C ASN A 7 2.69 7.56 5.53
N ILE A 8 2.60 6.25 5.78
CA ILE A 8 2.85 5.69 7.12
C ILE A 8 4.32 5.88 7.53
N HIS A 9 5.23 5.81 6.55
CA HIS A 9 6.59 6.33 6.68
C HIS A 9 6.60 7.72 6.03
N GLY A 10 6.86 8.75 6.80
CA GLY A 10 6.67 10.15 6.39
C GLY A 10 7.40 10.57 5.11
N GLY A 11 8.49 9.90 4.76
CA GLY A 11 9.25 10.17 3.53
C GLY A 11 8.75 9.42 2.29
N GLU A 12 7.80 8.51 2.43
CA GLU A 12 7.21 7.74 1.33
C GLU A 12 5.94 8.46 0.84
N VAL A 13 6.12 9.54 0.08
CA VAL A 13 5.05 10.50 -0.24
C VAL A 13 4.25 10.16 -1.49
N GLU A 14 4.65 9.18 -2.27
CA GLU A 14 4.05 8.82 -3.55
C GLU A 14 2.60 8.40 -3.41
N GLY A 15 2.29 7.60 -2.39
CA GLY A 15 0.94 7.16 -2.07
C GLY A 15 0.03 8.30 -1.63
N LYS A 16 0.57 9.31 -0.92
CA LYS A 16 -0.13 10.55 -0.58
C LYS A 16 -0.55 11.30 -1.83
N GLU A 17 0.41 11.57 -2.71
CA GLU A 17 0.15 12.31 -3.96
C GLU A 17 -0.80 11.56 -4.89
N ALA A 18 -0.62 10.24 -5.04
CA ALA A 18 -1.51 9.39 -5.82
C ALA A 18 -2.95 9.40 -5.29
N SER A 19 -3.11 9.33 -3.96
CA SER A 19 -4.43 9.41 -3.33
C SER A 19 -5.13 10.74 -3.60
N LEU A 20 -4.40 11.85 -3.56
CA LEU A 20 -4.97 13.17 -3.87
C LEU A 20 -5.37 13.29 -5.34
N ILE A 21 -4.57 12.72 -6.25
CA ILE A 21 -4.88 12.70 -7.69
C ILE A 21 -6.16 11.90 -7.94
N ILE A 22 -6.25 10.67 -7.46
CA ILE A 22 -7.39 9.80 -7.72
C ILE A 22 -8.68 10.34 -7.06
N MET A 23 -8.60 10.92 -5.85
CA MET A 23 -9.75 11.59 -5.23
C MET A 23 -10.26 12.76 -6.06
N ARG A 24 -9.34 13.58 -6.59
CA ARG A 24 -9.71 14.69 -7.50
C ARG A 24 -10.41 14.15 -8.75
N ASP A 25 -9.87 13.09 -9.37
CA ASP A 25 -10.39 12.54 -10.61
C ASP A 25 -11.76 11.84 -10.40
N ILE A 26 -11.99 11.27 -9.23
CA ILE A 26 -13.29 10.73 -8.82
C ILE A 26 -14.31 11.85 -8.58
N LEU A 27 -13.92 12.91 -7.88
CA LEU A 27 -14.87 13.96 -7.46
C LEU A 27 -15.17 14.99 -8.55
N PHE A 28 -14.19 15.28 -9.40
CA PHE A 28 -14.26 16.39 -10.37
C PHE A 28 -13.89 16.00 -11.80
N GLY A 29 -13.42 14.77 -12.02
CA GLY A 29 -13.02 14.23 -13.31
C GLY A 29 -14.04 13.23 -13.88
N ASP A 30 -13.52 12.23 -14.56
CA ASP A 30 -14.29 11.21 -15.30
C ASP A 30 -14.35 9.83 -14.59
N LYS A 31 -13.86 9.73 -13.33
CA LYS A 31 -13.80 8.48 -12.59
C LYS A 31 -14.90 8.32 -11.52
N GLN A 32 -16.01 9.04 -11.64
CA GLN A 32 -17.13 8.99 -10.70
C GLN A 32 -17.75 7.59 -10.59
N HIS A 33 -17.69 6.80 -11.68
CA HIS A 33 -18.17 5.42 -11.72
C HIS A 33 -17.50 4.51 -10.68
N LEU A 34 -16.30 4.87 -10.18
CA LEU A 34 -15.62 4.12 -9.12
C LEU A 34 -16.34 4.18 -7.76
N LEU A 35 -17.42 4.96 -7.66
CA LEU A 35 -18.29 5.01 -6.47
C LEU A 35 -19.59 4.24 -6.63
N ASP A 36 -19.86 3.61 -7.76
CA ASP A 36 -21.18 3.01 -8.06
C ASP A 36 -21.53 1.87 -7.09
N ASP A 37 -20.59 0.95 -6.81
CA ASP A 37 -20.82 -0.25 -6.00
C ASP A 37 -19.89 -0.35 -4.77
N GLN A 38 -19.19 0.73 -4.40
CA GLN A 38 -18.23 0.70 -3.29
C GLN A 38 -18.18 2.02 -2.49
N ILE A 39 -17.74 1.90 -1.25
CA ILE A 39 -17.42 3.04 -0.39
C ILE A 39 -15.91 3.11 -0.26
N LEU A 40 -15.34 4.29 -0.51
CA LEU A 40 -13.91 4.55 -0.46
C LEU A 40 -13.56 5.41 0.76
N VAL A 41 -12.54 4.99 1.49
CA VAL A 41 -11.98 5.76 2.61
C VAL A 41 -10.49 5.97 2.32
N PHE A 42 -10.09 7.21 2.16
CA PHE A 42 -8.71 7.60 1.94
C PHE A 42 -8.11 8.26 3.19
N VAL A 43 -6.89 7.85 3.53
CA VAL A 43 -6.02 8.49 4.51
C VAL A 43 -4.69 8.79 3.82
N PRO A 44 -4.57 9.91 3.09
CA PRO A 44 -3.37 10.23 2.31
C PRO A 44 -2.13 10.42 3.18
N ILE A 45 -2.29 10.93 4.40
CA ILE A 45 -1.22 11.17 5.37
C ILE A 45 -1.55 10.43 6.65
N TYR A 46 -1.01 9.21 6.79
CA TYR A 46 -1.17 8.43 8.02
C TYR A 46 -0.28 8.95 9.14
N ASN A 47 0.98 9.26 8.82
CA ASN A 47 2.00 9.77 9.73
C ASN A 47 2.18 11.29 9.54
N ALA A 48 1.30 12.08 10.16
CA ALA A 48 1.32 13.53 10.02
C ALA A 48 2.62 14.15 10.58
N ASP A 49 3.08 13.68 11.73
CA ASP A 49 4.29 14.19 12.36
C ASP A 49 5.55 13.90 11.54
N GLY A 50 5.67 12.65 11.05
CA GLY A 50 6.78 12.28 10.17
C GLY A 50 6.72 13.00 8.82
N ASN A 51 5.51 13.23 8.27
CA ASN A 51 5.34 14.00 7.04
C ASN A 51 5.83 15.45 7.19
N ASP A 52 5.57 16.08 8.32
CA ASP A 52 5.89 17.49 8.55
C ASP A 52 7.35 17.70 9.01
N ASN A 53 7.98 16.67 9.58
CA ASN A 53 9.38 16.70 10.00
C ASN A 53 10.32 16.39 8.83
N MET A 54 10.46 17.34 7.92
CA MET A 54 11.20 17.18 6.67
C MET A 54 12.72 17.31 6.84
N SER A 55 13.48 16.41 6.20
CA SER A 55 14.93 16.39 6.18
C SER A 55 15.46 15.96 4.82
N SER A 56 16.62 16.49 4.42
CA SER A 56 17.34 16.05 3.22
C SER A 56 17.89 14.62 3.34
N ASP A 57 18.05 14.13 4.55
CA ASP A 57 18.68 12.84 4.86
C ASP A 57 17.67 11.75 5.26
N ALA A 58 16.37 12.09 5.29
CA ALA A 58 15.34 11.17 5.76
C ALA A 58 15.19 9.92 4.87
N ARG A 59 15.44 10.04 3.56
CA ARG A 59 15.30 8.94 2.58
C ARG A 59 16.48 8.84 1.63
N PRO A 60 17.69 8.49 2.09
CA PRO A 60 18.90 8.50 1.27
C PRO A 60 18.92 7.47 0.14
N SER A 61 18.08 6.43 0.22
CA SER A 61 17.95 5.40 -0.81
C SER A 61 16.94 5.74 -1.91
N GLN A 62 16.27 6.88 -1.80
CA GLN A 62 15.19 7.28 -2.71
C GLN A 62 15.71 8.35 -3.67
N GLU A 63 15.39 8.22 -4.97
CA GLU A 63 15.70 9.27 -5.95
C GLU A 63 15.04 10.58 -5.53
N LEU A 64 15.85 11.63 -5.40
CA LEU A 64 15.44 12.88 -4.78
C LEU A 64 14.37 13.60 -5.61
N SER A 65 13.20 13.67 -5.04
CA SER A 65 12.17 14.66 -5.33
C SER A 65 10.97 14.31 -4.46
N PRO A 66 10.53 15.18 -3.61
CA PRO A 66 11.10 16.51 -3.31
C PRO A 66 12.52 16.42 -2.73
N LEU A 67 13.27 17.53 -2.76
CA LEU A 67 14.62 17.63 -2.21
C LEU A 67 14.68 17.30 -0.71
N MET A 68 13.58 17.34 -0.03
CA MET A 68 13.39 16.97 1.36
C MET A 68 12.24 15.97 1.45
N ALA A 69 12.36 14.99 2.33
CA ALA A 69 11.34 14.00 2.62
C ALA A 69 11.04 13.98 4.13
N GLY A 70 9.85 13.56 4.51
CA GLY A 70 9.47 13.41 5.90
C GLY A 70 10.19 12.26 6.58
N GLU A 71 10.27 12.31 7.91
CA GLU A 71 10.87 11.26 8.72
C GLU A 71 10.04 9.97 8.67
N ARG A 72 10.75 8.84 8.75
CA ARG A 72 10.11 7.51 8.74
C ARG A 72 9.18 7.33 9.95
N GLN A 73 9.61 7.79 11.10
CA GLN A 73 8.95 7.53 12.39
C GLN A 73 8.13 8.74 12.85
N ALA A 74 7.10 8.47 13.66
CA ALA A 74 6.40 9.45 14.46
C ALA A 74 6.82 9.29 15.92
N HIS A 75 7.33 10.34 16.54
CA HIS A 75 7.76 10.34 17.95
C HIS A 75 8.68 9.16 18.35
N GLY A 76 9.54 8.71 17.43
CA GLY A 76 10.43 7.58 17.65
C GLY A 76 9.81 6.20 17.42
N TYR A 77 8.54 6.11 17.01
CA TYR A 77 7.86 4.87 16.68
C TYR A 77 7.76 4.67 15.17
N ASP A 78 8.09 3.46 14.70
CA ASP A 78 7.73 3.02 13.35
C ASP A 78 6.26 2.56 13.38
N LEU A 79 5.37 3.37 12.83
CA LEU A 79 3.92 3.12 12.83
C LEU A 79 3.55 1.81 12.13
N ASN A 80 4.36 1.36 11.15
CA ASN A 80 4.18 0.05 10.51
C ASN A 80 4.82 -1.11 11.31
N ARG A 81 4.96 -0.95 12.63
CA ARG A 81 5.29 -2.00 13.61
C ARG A 81 4.27 -2.07 14.74
N ASP A 82 3.25 -1.24 14.69
CA ASP A 82 2.25 -1.07 15.75
C ASP A 82 0.91 -1.77 15.48
N GLY A 83 0.80 -2.51 14.38
CA GLY A 83 -0.46 -3.17 13.97
C GLY A 83 -1.04 -4.17 15.00
N MET A 84 -0.27 -4.58 16.00
CA MET A 84 -0.72 -5.49 17.05
C MET A 84 -0.76 -4.83 18.44
N ALA A 85 0.26 -4.04 18.79
CA ALA A 85 0.37 -3.41 20.10
C ALA A 85 -0.62 -2.23 20.26
N VAL A 86 -0.87 -1.50 19.15
CA VAL A 86 -1.84 -0.39 19.09
C VAL A 86 -1.51 0.68 20.14
N GLU A 87 -0.22 1.01 20.26
CA GLU A 87 0.28 1.95 21.29
C GLU A 87 0.29 3.41 20.82
N THR A 88 0.39 3.63 19.48
CA THR A 88 0.42 4.98 18.92
C THR A 88 -0.98 5.57 18.74
N ALA A 89 -1.07 6.90 18.73
CA ALA A 89 -2.34 7.60 18.55
C ALA A 89 -2.95 7.33 17.17
N GLU A 90 -2.11 7.28 16.14
CA GLU A 90 -2.48 7.02 14.75
C GLU A 90 -3.10 5.63 14.59
N THR A 91 -2.43 4.61 15.13
CA THR A 91 -2.92 3.23 15.05
C THR A 91 -4.19 3.05 15.87
N ARG A 92 -4.30 3.65 17.06
CA ARG A 92 -5.56 3.67 17.83
C ARG A 92 -6.69 4.33 17.06
N ALA A 93 -6.40 5.47 16.40
CA ALA A 93 -7.40 6.17 15.60
C ALA A 93 -7.87 5.33 14.41
N LEU A 94 -6.96 4.66 13.69
CA LEU A 94 -7.30 3.70 12.65
C LEU A 94 -8.25 2.61 13.17
N TYR A 95 -7.88 1.95 14.27
CA TYR A 95 -8.68 0.84 14.81
C TYR A 95 -10.07 1.28 15.29
N LEU A 96 -10.14 2.39 16.04
CA LEU A 96 -11.41 2.87 16.63
C LEU A 96 -12.32 3.51 15.57
N ASN A 97 -11.79 4.33 14.68
CA ASN A 97 -12.58 5.15 13.79
C ASN A 97 -12.83 4.52 12.41
N VAL A 98 -11.97 3.60 12.00
CA VAL A 98 -12.10 2.93 10.70
C VAL A 98 -12.41 1.46 10.86
N ILE A 99 -11.49 0.68 11.44
CA ILE A 99 -11.61 -0.79 11.43
C ILE A 99 -12.83 -1.25 12.25
N GLN A 100 -13.01 -0.78 13.49
CA GLN A 100 -14.17 -1.17 14.32
C GLN A 100 -15.48 -0.59 13.82
N ARG A 101 -15.44 0.58 13.20
CA ARG A 101 -16.66 1.27 12.79
C ARG A 101 -17.16 0.83 11.41
N TRP A 102 -16.24 0.55 10.49
CA TRP A 102 -16.57 0.38 9.09
C TRP A 102 -16.21 -1.01 8.54
N ASP A 103 -15.33 -1.74 9.21
CA ASP A 103 -14.86 -3.08 8.86
C ASP A 103 -14.53 -3.23 7.35
N PRO A 104 -13.49 -2.55 6.87
CA PRO A 104 -13.17 -2.52 5.45
C PRO A 104 -12.85 -3.92 4.92
N ALA A 105 -13.38 -4.27 3.76
CA ALA A 105 -13.13 -5.55 3.10
C ALA A 105 -11.69 -5.66 2.56
N LEU A 106 -11.08 -4.52 2.25
CA LEU A 106 -9.71 -4.41 1.75
C LEU A 106 -9.01 -3.21 2.38
N LEU A 107 -7.77 -3.42 2.84
CA LEU A 107 -6.83 -2.36 3.18
C LEU A 107 -5.71 -2.31 2.14
N VAL A 108 -5.41 -1.12 1.63
CA VAL A 108 -4.26 -0.84 0.75
C VAL A 108 -3.30 0.10 1.46
N ASP A 109 -2.06 -0.33 1.61
CA ASP A 109 -0.99 0.43 2.27
C ASP A 109 0.08 0.82 1.24
N LEU A 110 0.20 2.12 0.98
CA LEU A 110 1.03 2.65 -0.11
C LEU A 110 2.39 3.12 0.43
N HIS A 111 3.43 2.47 -0.06
CA HIS A 111 4.83 2.65 0.33
C HIS A 111 5.76 2.96 -0.85
N THR A 112 7.04 3.16 -0.51
CA THR A 112 8.16 3.23 -1.45
C THR A 112 9.30 2.36 -0.95
N THR A 113 9.88 1.53 -1.82
CA THR A 113 10.92 0.55 -1.47
C THR A 113 12.15 1.18 -0.78
N ASN A 114 12.85 0.35 0.01
CA ASN A 114 14.07 0.77 0.72
C ASN A 114 15.35 0.71 -0.13
N GLY A 115 15.24 0.76 -1.46
CA GLY A 115 16.38 0.82 -2.36
C GLY A 115 16.79 -0.51 -3.00
N THR A 116 15.99 -1.58 -2.89
CA THR A 116 16.23 -2.81 -3.67
C THR A 116 16.12 -2.51 -5.17
N TRP A 117 17.16 -2.90 -5.95
CA TRP A 117 17.16 -2.78 -7.39
C TRP A 117 16.40 -3.93 -8.03
N HIS A 118 15.35 -3.60 -8.78
CA HIS A 118 14.55 -4.56 -9.56
C HIS A 118 14.01 -3.90 -10.83
N GLY A 119 13.35 -4.67 -11.70
CA GLY A 119 12.83 -4.19 -12.98
C GLY A 119 11.36 -3.78 -12.98
N TYR A 120 10.74 -3.57 -11.82
CA TYR A 120 9.33 -3.22 -11.70
C TYR A 120 9.15 -1.75 -11.34
N SER A 121 8.11 -1.10 -11.87
CA SER A 121 7.72 0.26 -11.47
C SER A 121 7.11 0.31 -10.08
N LEU A 122 6.47 -0.80 -9.68
CA LEU A 122 5.89 -1.02 -8.36
C LEU A 122 5.94 -2.50 -8.04
N THR A 123 6.16 -2.82 -6.77
CA THR A 123 6.03 -4.17 -6.25
C THR A 123 4.91 -4.23 -5.21
N TYR A 124 4.27 -5.38 -5.06
CA TYR A 124 3.14 -5.58 -4.17
C TYR A 124 3.23 -6.89 -3.40
N ALA A 125 2.50 -6.96 -2.30
CA ALA A 125 2.33 -8.21 -1.54
C ALA A 125 0.95 -8.25 -0.87
N PRO A 126 0.37 -9.46 -0.69
CA PRO A 126 -0.78 -9.66 0.18
C PRO A 126 -0.33 -9.69 1.65
N SER A 127 -1.28 -9.89 2.57
CA SER A 127 -0.93 -10.34 3.91
C SER A 127 -0.31 -11.73 3.87
N TYR A 128 0.80 -11.90 4.57
CA TYR A 128 1.45 -13.20 4.77
C TYR A 128 1.15 -13.82 6.14
N HIS A 129 0.18 -13.27 6.86
CA HIS A 129 -0.17 -13.82 8.18
C HIS A 129 -0.89 -15.16 8.06
N THR A 130 -0.32 -16.20 8.69
CA THR A 130 -0.74 -17.59 8.49
C THR A 130 -1.87 -18.05 9.40
N ALA A 131 -2.25 -17.27 10.42
CA ALA A 131 -3.34 -17.59 11.35
C ALA A 131 -4.68 -16.95 10.96
N GLY A 132 -4.71 -16.16 9.88
CA GLY A 132 -5.95 -15.64 9.30
C GLY A 132 -6.60 -16.66 8.37
N ASP A 133 -7.77 -16.29 7.82
CA ASP A 133 -8.46 -17.12 6.83
C ASP A 133 -7.64 -17.27 5.55
N GLY A 134 -7.34 -18.51 5.19
CA GLY A 134 -6.60 -18.84 3.97
C GLY A 134 -7.30 -18.42 2.68
N ALA A 135 -8.64 -18.33 2.67
CA ALA A 135 -9.40 -17.94 1.48
C ALA A 135 -9.16 -16.47 1.12
N THR A 136 -9.12 -15.55 2.10
CA THR A 136 -8.86 -14.13 1.86
C THR A 136 -7.44 -13.90 1.32
N SER A 137 -6.46 -14.60 1.89
CA SER A 137 -5.06 -14.51 1.47
C SER A 137 -4.86 -15.09 0.07
N ALA A 138 -5.41 -16.28 -0.21
CA ALA A 138 -5.31 -16.93 -1.51
C ALA A 138 -6.01 -16.11 -2.60
N TYR A 139 -7.21 -15.60 -2.35
CA TYR A 139 -7.90 -14.74 -3.31
C TYR A 139 -7.09 -13.48 -3.64
N THR A 140 -6.54 -12.82 -2.62
CA THR A 140 -5.72 -11.63 -2.83
C THR A 140 -4.45 -11.95 -3.64
N ALA A 141 -3.75 -13.04 -3.29
CA ALA A 141 -2.49 -13.42 -3.91
C ALA A 141 -2.66 -14.01 -5.32
N ASP A 142 -3.61 -14.95 -5.47
CA ASP A 142 -3.64 -15.81 -6.65
C ASP A 142 -4.64 -15.34 -7.70
N VAL A 143 -5.59 -14.45 -7.32
CA VAL A 143 -6.64 -13.95 -8.21
C VAL A 143 -6.55 -12.44 -8.40
N MET A 144 -6.71 -11.66 -7.32
CA MET A 144 -6.81 -10.19 -7.39
C MET A 144 -5.52 -9.54 -7.90
N LEU A 145 -4.40 -9.74 -7.22
CA LEU A 145 -3.13 -9.07 -7.55
C LEU A 145 -2.61 -9.42 -8.96
N PRO A 146 -2.67 -10.68 -9.43
CA PRO A 146 -2.30 -11.00 -10.81
C PRO A 146 -3.20 -10.33 -11.84
N ALA A 147 -4.52 -10.27 -11.61
CA ALA A 147 -5.46 -9.62 -12.52
C ALA A 147 -5.21 -8.12 -12.62
N ILE A 148 -4.96 -7.44 -11.48
CA ILE A 148 -4.61 -6.03 -11.44
C ILE A 148 -3.28 -5.77 -12.17
N ALA A 149 -2.24 -6.58 -11.91
CA ALA A 149 -0.94 -6.42 -12.58
C ALA A 149 -1.04 -6.62 -14.10
N GLN A 150 -1.87 -7.55 -14.55
CA GLN A 150 -2.14 -7.77 -15.97
C GLN A 150 -2.85 -6.56 -16.59
N SER A 151 -3.89 -6.03 -15.94
CA SER A 151 -4.62 -4.85 -16.40
C SER A 151 -3.70 -3.62 -16.51
N VAL A 152 -2.86 -3.39 -15.49
CA VAL A 152 -1.84 -2.32 -15.51
C VAL A 152 -0.89 -2.50 -16.69
N LYS A 153 -0.44 -3.72 -16.96
CA LYS A 153 0.44 -4.00 -18.09
C LYS A 153 -0.22 -3.69 -19.42
N GLU A 154 -1.48 -4.09 -19.59
CA GLU A 154 -2.22 -3.89 -20.83
C GLU A 154 -2.58 -2.43 -21.10
N LYS A 155 -3.06 -1.71 -20.09
CA LYS A 155 -3.54 -0.34 -20.23
C LYS A 155 -2.42 0.71 -20.20
N PHE A 156 -1.40 0.52 -19.37
CA PHE A 156 -0.39 1.54 -19.07
C PHE A 156 1.04 1.13 -19.46
N ASN A 157 1.24 -0.11 -19.88
CA ASN A 157 2.55 -0.69 -20.20
C ASN A 157 3.57 -0.57 -19.05
N LEU A 158 3.11 -0.61 -17.80
CA LEU A 158 3.95 -0.71 -16.61
C LEU A 158 4.10 -2.16 -16.17
N ASN A 159 5.26 -2.49 -15.59
CA ASN A 159 5.50 -3.81 -15.02
C ASN A 159 5.40 -3.72 -13.50
N PHE A 160 4.49 -4.50 -12.93
CA PHE A 160 4.34 -4.67 -11.49
C PHE A 160 4.69 -6.12 -11.13
N GLY A 161 5.21 -6.33 -9.92
CA GLY A 161 5.65 -7.64 -9.49
C GLY A 161 5.59 -7.85 -7.99
N TRP A 162 5.99 -9.03 -7.55
CA TRP A 162 6.00 -9.38 -6.12
C TRP A 162 7.04 -8.59 -5.35
N TYR A 163 6.63 -8.08 -4.17
CA TYR A 163 7.53 -7.37 -3.27
C TYR A 163 8.56 -8.31 -2.65
N GLY A 164 9.80 -7.88 -2.64
CA GLY A 164 10.90 -8.55 -1.97
C GLY A 164 12.21 -7.81 -2.15
N GLY A 165 13.18 -8.23 -1.37
CA GLY A 165 14.56 -7.77 -1.43
C GLY A 165 15.52 -8.93 -1.53
N PHE A 166 16.74 -8.67 -1.95
CA PHE A 166 17.82 -9.64 -2.01
C PHE A 166 19.11 -9.05 -1.44
N ASP A 167 20.00 -9.94 -1.03
CA ASP A 167 21.31 -9.54 -0.50
C ASP A 167 22.27 -9.27 -1.66
N TYR A 168 22.72 -8.02 -1.79
CA TYR A 168 23.67 -7.59 -2.82
C TYR A 168 25.09 -8.11 -2.62
N ARG A 169 25.42 -8.63 -1.43
CA ARG A 169 26.74 -9.24 -1.15
C ARG A 169 26.93 -10.55 -1.88
N ASP A 170 25.81 -11.24 -2.20
CA ASP A 170 25.78 -12.48 -2.99
C ASP A 170 25.29 -12.19 -4.41
N TRP A 171 26.18 -11.76 -5.30
CA TRP A 171 25.84 -11.53 -6.71
C TRP A 171 26.26 -12.72 -7.60
N PRO A 172 25.40 -13.24 -8.51
CA PRO A 172 23.99 -12.89 -8.67
C PRO A 172 23.14 -13.37 -7.51
N PRO A 173 22.05 -12.63 -7.16
CA PRO A 173 21.21 -13.00 -6.04
C PRO A 173 20.54 -14.36 -6.27
N LYS A 174 20.50 -15.18 -5.22
CA LYS A 174 19.94 -16.55 -5.26
C LYS A 174 18.53 -16.62 -4.68
N GLU A 175 18.15 -15.64 -3.86
CA GLU A 175 16.90 -15.60 -3.14
C GLU A 175 16.28 -14.20 -3.21
N LEU A 176 14.96 -14.15 -3.38
CA LEU A 176 14.16 -12.98 -3.12
C LEU A 176 13.41 -13.20 -1.82
N ARG A 177 13.61 -12.33 -0.83
CA ARG A 177 12.95 -12.42 0.48
C ARG A 177 11.92 -11.35 0.61
N THR A 178 10.68 -11.73 0.88
CA THR A 178 9.61 -10.80 1.22
C THR A 178 9.63 -10.45 2.71
N TYR A 179 8.69 -9.59 3.16
CA TYR A 179 8.62 -9.19 4.55
C TYR A 179 8.07 -10.29 5.48
N HIS A 180 8.35 -10.15 6.76
CA HIS A 180 7.98 -11.16 7.77
C HIS A 180 6.46 -11.16 8.02
N HIS A 181 5.89 -12.35 8.26
CA HIS A 181 4.44 -12.59 8.47
C HIS A 181 3.87 -12.03 9.79
N ALA A 182 4.68 -11.42 10.66
CA ALA A 182 4.22 -10.93 11.96
C ALA A 182 3.12 -9.85 11.84
N PRO A 183 2.07 -9.90 12.68
CA PRO A 183 0.94 -8.98 12.61
C PRO A 183 1.23 -7.57 13.12
N ARG A 184 2.47 -7.28 13.50
CA ARG A 184 2.92 -5.91 13.77
C ARG A 184 2.87 -5.01 12.52
N TYR A 185 3.00 -5.58 11.32
CA TYR A 185 2.76 -4.87 10.06
C TYR A 185 1.25 -4.72 9.84
N LEU A 186 0.78 -3.53 9.43
CA LEU A 186 -0.65 -3.27 9.29
C LEU A 186 -1.33 -4.21 8.30
N THR A 187 -0.70 -4.49 7.16
CA THR A 187 -1.22 -5.46 6.19
C THR A 187 -1.41 -6.86 6.79
N ASN A 188 -0.46 -7.34 7.58
CA ASN A 188 -0.58 -8.65 8.24
C ASN A 188 -1.58 -8.62 9.40
N SER A 189 -1.72 -7.49 10.09
CA SER A 189 -2.74 -7.30 11.11
C SER A 189 -4.16 -7.41 10.53
N MET A 190 -4.38 -6.91 9.32
CA MET A 190 -5.65 -7.07 8.61
C MET A 190 -5.89 -8.52 8.19
N GLY A 191 -4.87 -9.22 7.69
CA GLY A 191 -4.97 -10.65 7.40
C GLY A 191 -5.32 -11.50 8.63
N LEU A 192 -4.77 -11.17 9.81
CA LEU A 192 -5.15 -11.81 11.08
C LEU A 192 -6.65 -11.59 11.41
N ARG A 193 -7.25 -10.53 10.91
CA ARG A 193 -8.68 -10.20 11.07
C ARG A 193 -9.55 -10.77 9.95
N ASN A 194 -9.02 -11.65 9.11
CA ASN A 194 -9.70 -12.23 7.96
C ASN A 194 -10.16 -11.16 6.96
N ARG A 195 -9.34 -10.14 6.75
CA ARG A 195 -9.60 -9.10 5.75
C ARG A 195 -8.48 -9.09 4.72
N MET A 196 -8.85 -8.80 3.49
CA MET A 196 -7.86 -8.64 2.42
C MET A 196 -6.97 -7.44 2.70
N ALA A 197 -5.68 -7.57 2.37
CA ALA A 197 -4.74 -6.47 2.52
C ALA A 197 -3.68 -6.51 1.42
N ILE A 198 -3.31 -5.34 0.92
CA ILE A 198 -2.30 -5.14 -0.11
C ILE A 198 -1.25 -4.17 0.41
N LEU A 199 0.01 -4.60 0.42
CA LEU A 199 1.18 -3.75 0.48
C LEU A 199 1.54 -3.33 -0.95
N ALA A 200 1.75 -2.04 -1.19
CA ALA A 200 2.24 -1.51 -2.45
C ALA A 200 3.53 -0.73 -2.22
N GLU A 201 4.55 -0.98 -3.06
CA GLU A 201 5.89 -0.42 -2.88
C GLU A 201 6.40 0.11 -4.22
N THR A 202 6.39 1.44 -4.40
CA THR A 202 6.94 2.06 -5.61
C THR A 202 8.46 1.94 -5.67
N PHE A 203 9.04 1.96 -6.87
CA PHE A 203 10.48 1.77 -7.06
C PHE A 203 11.28 3.02 -6.65
N ALA A 204 11.99 2.97 -5.53
CA ALA A 204 12.70 4.11 -4.94
C ALA A 204 13.68 4.83 -5.89
N HIS A 205 14.26 4.13 -6.87
CA HIS A 205 15.24 4.66 -7.82
C HIS A 205 14.62 5.29 -9.07
N ASP A 206 13.30 5.23 -9.23
CA ASP A 206 12.64 5.98 -10.29
C ASP A 206 12.48 7.46 -9.90
N ARG A 207 12.35 8.32 -10.92
CA ARG A 207 12.02 9.73 -10.69
C ARG A 207 10.68 9.88 -10.00
N PHE A 208 10.53 10.87 -9.16
CA PHE A 208 9.36 11.09 -8.32
C PHE A 208 8.02 10.99 -9.09
N TYR A 209 7.89 11.70 -10.20
CA TYR A 209 6.65 11.68 -11.00
C TYR A 209 6.28 10.30 -11.52
N LYS A 210 7.27 9.43 -11.81
CA LYS A 210 7.03 8.04 -12.23
C LYS A 210 6.52 7.19 -11.08
N ARG A 211 7.08 7.40 -9.88
CA ARG A 211 6.62 6.72 -8.67
C ARG A 211 5.18 7.10 -8.32
N VAL A 212 4.86 8.41 -8.37
CA VAL A 212 3.49 8.90 -8.18
C VAL A 212 2.55 8.30 -9.23
N HIS A 213 2.97 8.29 -10.51
CA HIS A 213 2.18 7.70 -11.59
C HIS A 213 1.94 6.19 -11.36
N ALA A 214 2.97 5.44 -10.99
CA ALA A 214 2.83 4.00 -10.72
C ALA A 214 1.87 3.74 -9.55
N ALA A 215 1.97 4.51 -8.45
CA ALA A 215 1.05 4.41 -7.33
C ALA A 215 -0.39 4.77 -7.73
N ASN A 216 -0.58 5.85 -8.50
CA ASN A 216 -1.90 6.29 -8.96
C ASN A 216 -2.57 5.23 -9.84
N VAL A 217 -1.86 4.70 -10.82
CA VAL A 217 -2.35 3.64 -11.72
C VAL A 217 -2.69 2.37 -10.93
N PHE A 218 -1.88 2.01 -9.94
CA PHE A 218 -2.16 0.84 -9.10
C PHE A 218 -3.43 1.02 -8.27
N VAL A 219 -3.61 2.17 -7.65
CA VAL A 219 -4.84 2.50 -6.91
C VAL A 219 -6.05 2.48 -7.84
N GLU A 220 -5.94 3.12 -9.00
CA GLU A 220 -7.02 3.13 -10.01
C GLU A 220 -7.47 1.70 -10.37
N GLU A 221 -6.52 0.83 -10.73
CA GLU A 221 -6.84 -0.54 -11.14
C GLU A 221 -7.35 -1.41 -9.97
N ILE A 222 -6.91 -1.15 -8.73
CA ILE A 222 -7.54 -1.75 -7.54
C ILE A 222 -9.00 -1.33 -7.43
N LEU A 223 -9.31 -0.04 -7.60
CA LEU A 223 -10.68 0.47 -7.48
C LEU A 223 -11.59 -0.02 -8.62
N GLU A 224 -11.08 -0.13 -9.85
CA GLU A 224 -11.80 -0.76 -10.96
C GLU A 224 -12.11 -2.22 -10.65
N TYR A 225 -11.12 -2.97 -10.19
CA TYR A 225 -11.29 -4.37 -9.82
C TYR A 225 -12.32 -4.54 -8.69
N THR A 226 -12.21 -3.76 -7.63
CA THR A 226 -13.08 -3.88 -6.45
C THR A 226 -14.50 -3.40 -6.74
N ASN A 227 -14.68 -2.45 -7.65
CA ASN A 227 -16.01 -2.02 -8.11
C ASN A 227 -16.77 -3.16 -8.82
N ILE A 228 -16.06 -3.97 -9.61
CA ILE A 228 -16.63 -5.12 -10.32
C ILE A 228 -16.82 -6.34 -9.41
N HIS A 229 -15.83 -6.64 -8.57
CA HIS A 229 -15.74 -7.88 -7.79
C HIS A 229 -16.15 -7.73 -6.32
N GLY A 230 -16.68 -6.58 -5.90
CA GLY A 230 -16.97 -6.27 -4.50
C GLY A 230 -17.88 -7.28 -3.80
N ARG A 231 -18.88 -7.84 -4.50
CA ARG A 231 -19.78 -8.87 -3.96
C ARG A 231 -19.07 -10.21 -3.69
N GLU A 232 -18.15 -10.59 -4.57
CA GLU A 232 -17.33 -11.78 -4.40
C GLU A 232 -16.38 -11.63 -3.21
N MET A 233 -15.71 -10.48 -3.12
CA MET A 233 -14.82 -10.15 -2.01
C MET A 233 -15.56 -10.17 -0.66
N GLN A 234 -16.78 -9.65 -0.60
CA GLN A 234 -17.61 -9.71 0.60
C GLN A 234 -17.92 -11.14 1.04
N ARG A 235 -18.23 -12.05 0.11
CA ARG A 235 -18.48 -13.47 0.43
C ARG A 235 -17.24 -14.17 0.98
N ILE A 236 -16.06 -13.81 0.47
CA ILE A 236 -14.79 -14.38 0.93
C ILE A 236 -14.40 -13.85 2.31
N ASN A 237 -14.70 -12.58 2.61
CA ASN A 237 -14.42 -11.95 3.89
C ASN A 237 -15.45 -12.31 5.00
N ALA A 238 -16.57 -12.96 4.67
CA ALA A 238 -17.65 -13.30 5.61
C ALA A 238 -17.32 -14.54 6.44
#